data_42b4a6bc2ff32d00f7931b809c2682cf
#
_entry.id   42b4a6bc2ff32d00f7931b809c2682cf
#
_cell.length_a   1.000
_cell.length_b   1.000
_cell.length_c   1.000
_cell.angle_alpha   90.00
_cell.angle_beta   90.00
_cell.angle_gamma   90.00
#
_symmetry.space_group_name_H-M   'P 1'
#
loop_
_entity.id
_entity.type
_entity.pdbx_description
1 polymer ?
#
loop_
_entity_poly.entity_id
_entity_poly.type
_entity_poly.pdbx_seq_one_letter_code
_entity_poly.pdbx_strand_id
1 'polypeptide(L)'
;MPASVISFINMKGGVGKTTLCVGIAEFMANYLGKRVLVIDVDPQFNATQSLLGHYGRVDEYLDQLQTNKITIRRIFEVPTSIMDTAQAIRPVDVITKVSDNLDVILGDINIIFDTSQESVRIFKIKRFIDDNNLRDQYDYIFLDSPPTISIFTDASLVASDFYVVPVKIDHYSILGATSLVSVVRNVRHNHNPNIRH
;
A
#
# COMPACT_ATOMS: atom_id res chain seq x y z
N MET A 1 1.14 20.40 -7.38
CA MET A 1 1.85 19.97 -6.16
C MET A 1 2.06 18.48 -6.29
N PRO A 2 3.20 17.93 -5.88
CA PRO A 2 3.41 16.49 -5.90
C PRO A 2 2.36 15.78 -5.01
N ALA A 3 2.02 14.54 -5.36
CA ALA A 3 1.06 13.75 -4.59
C ALA A 3 1.49 13.56 -3.14
N SER A 4 0.53 13.63 -2.22
CA SER A 4 0.74 13.18 -0.83
C SER A 4 0.57 11.67 -0.75
N VAL A 5 1.55 11.00 -0.15
CA VAL A 5 1.49 9.55 0.14
C VAL A 5 1.02 9.34 1.57
N ILE A 6 -0.07 8.60 1.76
CA ILE A 6 -0.76 8.46 3.04
C ILE A 6 -1.00 6.97 3.35
N SER A 7 -0.45 6.49 4.48
CA SER A 7 -0.69 5.13 4.95
C SER A 7 -1.85 5.06 5.94
N PHE A 8 -2.71 4.06 5.77
CA PHE A 8 -3.73 3.69 6.75
C PHE A 8 -3.20 2.52 7.59
N ILE A 9 -2.88 2.78 8.85
CA ILE A 9 -2.19 1.81 9.72
C ILE A 9 -2.89 1.65 11.07
N ASN A 10 -2.98 0.43 11.57
CA ASN A 10 -3.29 0.10 12.96
C ASN A 10 -2.97 -1.39 13.20
N MET A 11 -2.40 -1.71 14.36
CA MET A 11 -2.07 -3.08 14.78
C MET A 11 -3.30 -3.92 15.13
N LYS A 12 -4.47 -3.31 15.26
CA LYS A 12 -5.73 -4.00 15.54
C LYS A 12 -6.50 -4.26 14.25
N GLY A 13 -6.91 -5.51 14.06
CA GLY A 13 -7.85 -5.89 12.99
C GLY A 13 -9.26 -5.35 13.23
N GLY A 14 -10.03 -5.12 12.17
CA GLY A 14 -11.43 -4.73 12.25
C GLY A 14 -11.70 -3.30 12.75
N VAL A 15 -10.72 -2.40 12.70
CA VAL A 15 -10.88 -0.98 13.08
C VAL A 15 -11.29 -0.09 11.90
N GLY A 16 -11.45 -0.65 10.70
CA GLY A 16 -11.89 0.08 9.51
C GLY A 16 -10.77 0.70 8.67
N LYS A 17 -9.51 0.24 8.75
CA LYS A 17 -8.42 0.74 7.90
C LYS A 17 -8.77 0.70 6.42
N THR A 18 -9.00 -0.49 5.91
CA THR A 18 -9.36 -0.73 4.51
C THR A 18 -10.61 0.01 4.10
N THR A 19 -11.66 0.00 4.95
CA THR A 19 -12.91 0.71 4.67
C THR A 19 -12.70 2.21 4.52
N LEU A 20 -11.88 2.82 5.39
CA LEU A 20 -11.55 4.24 5.28
C LEU A 20 -10.65 4.52 4.09
N CYS A 21 -9.62 3.71 3.86
CA CYS A 21 -8.70 3.85 2.73
C CYS A 21 -9.49 3.85 1.40
N VAL A 22 -10.26 2.80 1.16
CA VAL A 22 -11.04 2.62 -0.06
C VAL A 22 -12.15 3.68 -0.18
N GLY A 23 -12.93 3.90 0.90
CA GLY A 23 -14.04 4.85 0.87
C GLY A 23 -13.59 6.29 0.62
N ILE A 24 -12.46 6.73 1.22
CA ILE A 24 -11.90 8.06 0.97
C ILE A 24 -11.34 8.13 -0.46
N ALA A 25 -10.66 7.07 -0.95
CA ALA A 25 -10.13 7.03 -2.30
C ALA A 25 -11.24 7.15 -3.35
N GLU A 26 -12.30 6.37 -3.22
CA GLU A 26 -13.47 6.43 -4.11
C GLU A 26 -14.17 7.79 -4.06
N PHE A 27 -14.36 8.34 -2.86
CA PHE A 27 -14.97 9.66 -2.71
C PHE A 27 -14.14 10.75 -3.39
N MET A 28 -12.83 10.75 -3.16
CA MET A 28 -11.93 11.74 -3.76
C MET A 28 -11.86 11.62 -5.28
N ALA A 29 -11.82 10.39 -5.80
CA ALA A 29 -11.75 10.14 -7.23
C ALA A 29 -13.09 10.48 -7.93
N ASN A 30 -14.21 9.94 -7.42
CA ASN A 30 -15.49 9.99 -8.11
C ASN A 30 -16.27 11.30 -7.88
N TYR A 31 -16.08 11.95 -6.73
CA TYR A 31 -16.84 13.17 -6.38
C TYR A 31 -16.00 14.45 -6.40
N LEU A 32 -14.69 14.35 -6.09
CA LEU A 32 -13.80 15.50 -6.08
C LEU A 32 -12.90 15.60 -7.31
N GLY A 33 -12.97 14.61 -8.22
CA GLY A 33 -12.17 14.56 -9.45
C GLY A 33 -10.67 14.50 -9.22
N LYS A 34 -10.23 13.96 -8.05
CA LYS A 34 -8.81 13.78 -7.73
C LYS A 34 -8.26 12.48 -8.31
N ARG A 35 -7.09 12.53 -8.88
CA ARG A 35 -6.38 11.32 -9.35
C ARG A 35 -5.80 10.60 -8.13
N VAL A 36 -6.30 9.41 -7.86
CA VAL A 36 -5.94 8.62 -6.67
C VAL A 36 -5.38 7.27 -7.08
N LEU A 37 -4.25 6.89 -6.49
CA LEU A 37 -3.70 5.54 -6.55
C LEU A 37 -3.87 4.89 -5.17
N VAL A 38 -4.50 3.71 -5.12
CA VAL A 38 -4.52 2.85 -3.94
C VAL A 38 -3.48 1.75 -4.11
N ILE A 39 -2.64 1.54 -3.11
CA ILE A 39 -1.69 0.43 -3.05
C ILE A 39 -2.11 -0.49 -1.91
N ASP A 40 -2.54 -1.69 -2.25
CA ASP A 40 -2.94 -2.71 -1.27
C ASP A 40 -1.70 -3.48 -0.81
N VAL A 41 -1.21 -3.13 0.37
CA VAL A 41 0.01 -3.72 0.96
C VAL A 41 -0.32 -4.86 1.92
N ASP A 42 -1.61 -5.05 2.26
CA ASP A 42 -2.04 -6.15 3.13
C ASP A 42 -2.03 -7.49 2.35
N PRO A 43 -1.30 -8.52 2.83
CA PRO A 43 -1.38 -9.86 2.23
C PRO A 43 -2.80 -10.46 2.18
N GLN A 44 -3.72 -9.96 3.00
CA GLN A 44 -5.14 -10.33 2.95
C GLN A 44 -5.89 -9.69 1.78
N PHE A 45 -5.28 -8.74 1.08
CA PHE A 45 -5.77 -8.01 -0.12
C PHE A 45 -7.23 -7.56 -0.05
N ASN A 46 -7.65 -7.08 1.14
CA ASN A 46 -9.03 -6.63 1.38
C ASN A 46 -9.40 -5.38 0.58
N ALA A 47 -8.46 -4.45 0.37
CA ALA A 47 -8.70 -3.27 -0.46
C ALA A 47 -8.92 -3.66 -1.93
N THR A 48 -8.14 -4.60 -2.43
CA THR A 48 -8.30 -5.20 -3.77
C THR A 48 -9.68 -5.81 -3.94
N GLN A 49 -10.10 -6.68 -3.00
CA GLN A 49 -11.42 -7.31 -3.05
C GLN A 49 -12.55 -6.28 -3.00
N SER A 50 -12.42 -5.27 -2.14
CA SER A 50 -13.43 -4.22 -2.00
C SER A 50 -13.58 -3.41 -3.28
N LEU A 51 -12.47 -2.93 -3.86
CA LEU A 51 -12.49 -2.15 -5.10
C LEU A 51 -12.97 -2.99 -6.28
N LEU A 52 -12.38 -4.14 -6.54
CA LEU A 52 -12.78 -4.96 -7.68
C LEU A 52 -14.20 -5.51 -7.52
N GLY A 53 -14.63 -5.79 -6.28
CA GLY A 53 -16.02 -6.19 -5.99
C GLY A 53 -17.01 -5.09 -6.33
N HIS A 54 -16.73 -3.83 -5.96
CA HIS A 54 -17.59 -2.69 -6.28
C HIS A 54 -17.73 -2.48 -7.80
N TYR A 55 -16.65 -2.69 -8.55
CA TYR A 55 -16.64 -2.51 -10.01
C TYR A 55 -16.91 -3.81 -10.79
N GLY A 56 -17.30 -4.92 -10.14
CA GLY A 56 -17.67 -6.19 -10.79
C GLY A 56 -16.52 -6.89 -11.50
N ARG A 57 -15.26 -6.72 -11.02
CA ARG A 57 -14.05 -7.22 -11.69
C ARG A 57 -13.28 -8.28 -10.89
N VAL A 58 -13.94 -8.97 -9.94
CA VAL A 58 -13.29 -10.00 -9.10
C VAL A 58 -12.76 -11.17 -9.93
N ASP A 59 -13.52 -11.63 -10.92
CA ASP A 59 -13.10 -12.75 -11.78
C ASP A 59 -11.84 -12.41 -12.58
N GLU A 60 -11.70 -11.17 -13.04
CA GLU A 60 -10.50 -10.69 -13.73
C GLU A 60 -9.25 -10.80 -12.84
N TYR A 61 -9.38 -10.52 -11.53
CA TYR A 61 -8.28 -10.67 -10.59
C TYR A 61 -7.82 -12.13 -10.49
N LEU A 62 -8.75 -13.05 -10.35
CA LEU A 62 -8.44 -14.47 -10.18
C LEU A 62 -7.86 -15.09 -11.45
N ASP A 63 -8.44 -14.77 -12.61
CA ASP A 63 -8.11 -15.41 -13.88
C ASP A 63 -6.86 -14.84 -14.54
N GLN A 64 -6.60 -13.55 -14.40
CA GLN A 64 -5.58 -12.86 -15.19
C GLN A 64 -4.55 -12.12 -14.33
N LEU A 65 -4.98 -11.26 -13.42
CA LEU A 65 -4.09 -10.31 -12.77
C LEU A 65 -3.14 -11.00 -11.79
N GLN A 66 -3.64 -11.91 -10.96
CA GLN A 66 -2.82 -12.67 -10.02
C GLN A 66 -1.89 -13.63 -10.74
N THR A 67 -2.40 -14.37 -11.73
CA THR A 67 -1.63 -15.35 -12.52
C THR A 67 -0.48 -14.68 -13.28
N ASN A 68 -0.73 -13.51 -13.86
CA ASN A 68 0.28 -12.73 -14.58
C ASN A 68 1.14 -11.84 -13.67
N LYS A 69 0.97 -11.95 -12.35
CA LYS A 69 1.67 -11.12 -11.34
C LYS A 69 1.50 -9.62 -11.57
N ILE A 70 0.34 -9.18 -12.05
CA ILE A 70 -0.02 -7.75 -12.12
C ILE A 70 -0.52 -7.33 -10.75
N THR A 71 0.35 -7.46 -9.76
CA THR A 71 0.07 -7.25 -8.34
C THR A 71 1.28 -6.64 -7.65
N ILE A 72 1.12 -6.21 -6.40
CA ILE A 72 2.19 -5.69 -5.55
C ILE A 72 3.35 -6.68 -5.40
N ARG A 73 3.13 -7.98 -5.57
CA ARG A 73 4.17 -9.01 -5.50
C ARG A 73 5.35 -8.68 -6.40
N ARG A 74 5.10 -8.18 -7.61
CA ARG A 74 6.15 -7.80 -8.55
C ARG A 74 7.06 -6.70 -8.02
N ILE A 75 6.50 -5.74 -7.26
CA ILE A 75 7.29 -4.67 -6.61
C ILE A 75 8.22 -5.25 -5.55
N PHE A 76 7.75 -6.25 -4.80
CA PHE A 76 8.54 -6.89 -3.74
C PHE A 76 9.50 -7.97 -4.23
N GLU A 77 9.43 -8.41 -5.48
CA GLU A 77 10.40 -9.36 -6.04
C GLU A 77 11.83 -8.83 -5.93
N VAL A 78 12.75 -9.71 -5.54
CA VAL A 78 14.17 -9.43 -5.46
C VAL A 78 14.88 -10.37 -6.43
N PRO A 79 15.87 -9.90 -7.21
CA PRO A 79 16.64 -10.76 -8.09
C PRO A 79 17.24 -11.93 -7.30
N THR A 80 17.09 -13.14 -7.80
CA THR A 80 17.56 -14.36 -7.16
C THR A 80 19.05 -14.60 -7.42
N SER A 81 19.63 -13.92 -8.41
CA SER A 81 21.03 -14.01 -8.79
C SER A 81 21.64 -12.64 -9.01
N ILE A 82 22.94 -12.50 -8.72
CA ILE A 82 23.73 -11.31 -9.05
C ILE A 82 23.79 -11.06 -10.59
N MET A 83 23.56 -12.11 -11.38
CA MET A 83 23.52 -12.02 -12.84
C MET A 83 22.13 -11.61 -13.37
N ASP A 84 21.10 -11.66 -12.55
CA ASP A 84 19.78 -11.18 -12.94
C ASP A 84 19.80 -9.65 -12.94
N THR A 85 19.82 -9.05 -14.11
CA THR A 85 19.60 -7.61 -14.25
C THR A 85 18.19 -7.30 -13.75
N ALA A 86 18.10 -6.60 -12.62
CA ALA A 86 16.82 -6.11 -12.10
C ALA A 86 16.16 -5.24 -13.18
N GLN A 87 15.14 -5.77 -13.84
CA GLN A 87 14.35 -4.95 -14.77
C GLN A 87 13.58 -3.91 -13.96
N ALA A 88 13.64 -2.66 -14.38
CA ALA A 88 12.83 -1.60 -13.80
C ALA A 88 11.34 -1.93 -13.98
N ILE A 89 10.59 -1.95 -12.89
CA ILE A 89 9.14 -2.22 -12.90
C ILE A 89 8.45 -0.93 -13.35
N ARG A 90 7.72 -1.00 -14.45
CA ARG A 90 6.96 0.14 -14.97
C ARG A 90 5.55 0.16 -14.38
N PRO A 91 4.91 1.34 -14.28
CA PRO A 91 3.53 1.46 -13.81
C PRO A 91 2.57 0.52 -14.53
N VAL A 92 2.67 0.40 -15.85
CA VAL A 92 1.83 -0.47 -16.67
C VAL A 92 1.93 -1.96 -16.32
N ASP A 93 3.00 -2.36 -15.64
CA ASP A 93 3.23 -3.74 -15.27
C ASP A 93 2.49 -4.16 -13.98
N VAL A 94 1.99 -3.18 -13.18
CA VAL A 94 1.38 -3.45 -11.85
C VAL A 94 0.18 -2.57 -11.50
N ILE A 95 -0.04 -1.44 -12.20
CA ILE A 95 -1.17 -0.54 -11.93
C ILE A 95 -2.36 -0.96 -12.78
N THR A 96 -3.49 -1.17 -12.13
CA THR A 96 -4.78 -1.50 -12.74
C THR A 96 -5.71 -0.29 -12.62
N LYS A 97 -6.25 0.17 -13.74
CA LYS A 97 -7.26 1.24 -13.77
C LYS A 97 -8.59 0.70 -13.24
N VAL A 98 -9.20 1.39 -12.29
CA VAL A 98 -10.50 1.03 -11.70
C VAL A 98 -11.61 1.94 -12.21
N SER A 99 -11.37 3.27 -12.19
CA SER A 99 -12.27 4.27 -12.79
C SER A 99 -11.44 5.38 -13.44
N ASP A 100 -12.08 6.45 -13.91
CA ASP A 100 -11.36 7.52 -14.62
C ASP A 100 -10.26 8.18 -13.78
N ASN A 101 -10.48 8.30 -12.48
CA ASN A 101 -9.55 8.95 -11.57
C ASN A 101 -9.04 8.04 -10.46
N LEU A 102 -9.32 6.73 -10.51
CA LEU A 102 -8.93 5.78 -9.50
C LEU A 102 -8.20 4.60 -10.13
N ASP A 103 -6.97 4.42 -9.69
CA ASP A 103 -6.11 3.29 -10.04
C ASP A 103 -5.77 2.49 -8.77
N VAL A 104 -5.41 1.22 -8.95
CA VAL A 104 -5.01 0.34 -7.85
C VAL A 104 -3.79 -0.49 -8.22
N ILE A 105 -2.87 -0.66 -7.26
CA ILE A 105 -1.91 -1.75 -7.24
C ILE A 105 -2.51 -2.84 -6.35
N LEU A 106 -2.85 -3.95 -6.98
CA LEU A 106 -3.57 -5.05 -6.36
C LEU A 106 -2.70 -5.77 -5.33
N GLY A 107 -3.28 -6.12 -4.19
CA GLY A 107 -2.64 -6.95 -3.18
C GLY A 107 -2.45 -8.39 -3.68
N ASP A 108 -1.58 -9.15 -3.01
CA ASP A 108 -1.31 -10.55 -3.33
C ASP A 108 -0.86 -11.31 -2.08
N ILE A 109 -1.56 -12.39 -1.74
CA ILE A 109 -1.20 -13.21 -0.59
C ILE A 109 0.20 -13.81 -0.69
N ASN A 110 0.69 -14.04 -1.91
CA ASN A 110 1.98 -14.68 -2.13
C ASN A 110 3.19 -13.81 -1.74
N ILE A 111 2.99 -12.53 -1.42
CA ILE A 111 4.08 -11.67 -0.93
C ILE A 111 4.67 -12.18 0.41
N ILE A 112 3.92 -12.98 1.19
CA ILE A 112 4.37 -13.55 2.46
C ILE A 112 5.44 -14.65 2.28
N PHE A 113 5.47 -15.29 1.12
CA PHE A 113 6.42 -16.40 0.87
C PHE A 113 7.80 -15.91 0.46
N ASP A 114 7.92 -14.66 0.05
CA ASP A 114 9.19 -14.06 -0.34
C ASP A 114 9.88 -13.44 0.91
N THR A 115 10.47 -14.27 1.78
CA THR A 115 11.00 -13.84 3.08
C THR A 115 12.47 -13.39 3.08
N SER A 116 13.18 -13.47 1.95
CA SER A 116 14.58 -13.09 1.85
C SER A 116 14.80 -11.57 1.76
N GLN A 117 15.88 -11.05 2.35
CA GLN A 117 16.35 -9.67 2.25
C GLN A 117 15.37 -8.58 2.74
N GLU A 118 14.84 -8.73 3.96
CA GLU A 118 13.89 -7.77 4.56
C GLU A 118 14.35 -6.31 4.52
N SER A 119 15.62 -6.04 4.81
CA SER A 119 16.16 -4.67 4.84
C SER A 119 16.11 -3.93 3.49
N VAL A 120 16.11 -4.65 2.38
CA VAL A 120 15.98 -4.06 1.04
C VAL A 120 14.52 -3.82 0.69
N ARG A 121 13.64 -4.69 1.17
CA ARG A 121 12.22 -4.70 0.80
C ARG A 121 11.43 -3.51 1.39
N ILE A 122 11.82 -2.99 2.54
CA ILE A 122 11.17 -1.82 3.15
C ILE A 122 11.22 -0.57 2.27
N PHE A 123 12.17 -0.47 1.34
CA PHE A 123 12.28 0.68 0.42
C PHE A 123 11.61 0.45 -0.93
N LYS A 124 11.08 -0.74 -1.21
CA LYS A 124 10.58 -1.10 -2.55
C LYS A 124 9.41 -0.24 -3.00
N ILE A 125 8.42 0.00 -2.14
CA ILE A 125 7.27 0.86 -2.46
C ILE A 125 7.74 2.29 -2.71
N LYS A 126 8.59 2.83 -1.81
CA LYS A 126 9.12 4.18 -1.95
C LYS A 126 9.87 4.35 -3.27
N ARG A 127 10.79 3.43 -3.58
CA ARG A 127 11.54 3.46 -4.84
C ARG A 127 10.63 3.37 -6.06
N PHE A 128 9.64 2.48 -6.04
CA PHE A 128 8.69 2.36 -7.14
C PHE A 128 7.94 3.67 -7.40
N ILE A 129 7.49 4.36 -6.34
CA ILE A 129 6.85 5.67 -6.44
C ILE A 129 7.81 6.72 -7.01
N ASP A 130 9.03 6.79 -6.49
CA ASP A 130 10.02 7.82 -6.84
C ASP A 130 10.57 7.57 -8.27
N ASP A 131 11.00 6.34 -8.59
CA ASP A 131 11.62 5.98 -9.87
C ASP A 131 10.65 6.14 -11.05
N ASN A 132 9.36 5.98 -10.81
CA ASN A 132 8.32 6.13 -11.84
C ASN A 132 7.63 7.51 -11.82
N ASN A 133 8.09 8.46 -11.01
CA ASN A 133 7.51 9.81 -10.87
C ASN A 133 5.98 9.77 -10.62
N LEU A 134 5.50 8.82 -9.80
CA LEU A 134 4.06 8.67 -9.57
C LEU A 134 3.47 9.88 -8.83
N ARG A 135 4.29 10.60 -8.06
CA ARG A 135 3.84 11.83 -7.39
C ARG A 135 3.41 12.95 -8.35
N ASP A 136 3.86 12.91 -9.60
CA ASP A 136 3.45 13.89 -10.62
C ASP A 136 2.20 13.43 -11.38
N GLN A 137 1.88 12.14 -11.31
CA GLN A 137 0.77 11.53 -12.03
C GLN A 137 -0.53 11.52 -11.20
N TYR A 138 -0.43 11.48 -9.87
CA TYR A 138 -1.54 11.42 -8.94
C TYR A 138 -1.61 12.68 -8.07
N ASP A 139 -2.77 12.92 -7.45
CA ASP A 139 -2.96 13.92 -6.41
C ASP A 139 -2.77 13.30 -5.02
N TYR A 140 -3.14 12.00 -4.88
CA TYR A 140 -2.98 11.21 -3.65
C TYR A 140 -2.56 9.78 -3.97
N ILE A 141 -1.70 9.21 -3.11
CA ILE A 141 -1.34 7.80 -3.12
C ILE A 141 -1.65 7.24 -1.73
N PHE A 142 -2.59 6.31 -1.65
CA PHE A 142 -3.03 5.69 -0.41
C PHE A 142 -2.46 4.28 -0.28
N LEU A 143 -1.98 3.94 0.93
CA LEU A 143 -1.41 2.64 1.26
C LEU A 143 -2.29 1.96 2.31
N ASP A 144 -2.98 0.87 1.95
CA ASP A 144 -3.69 0.02 2.91
C ASP A 144 -2.74 -1.01 3.48
N SER A 145 -2.49 -0.95 4.79
CA SER A 145 -1.45 -1.74 5.46
C SER A 145 -2.03 -2.85 6.32
N PRO A 146 -1.30 -3.97 6.51
CA PRO A 146 -1.77 -5.07 7.36
C PRO A 146 -1.90 -4.66 8.84
N PRO A 147 -2.72 -5.40 9.63
CA PRO A 147 -2.89 -5.17 11.07
C PRO A 147 -1.76 -5.78 11.91
N THR A 148 -0.54 -5.81 11.40
CA THR A 148 0.61 -6.46 12.04
C THR A 148 1.85 -5.59 11.95
N ILE A 149 2.76 -5.73 12.92
CA ILE A 149 4.13 -5.21 12.80
C ILE A 149 4.86 -6.16 11.85
N SER A 150 5.13 -5.68 10.66
CA SER A 150 5.75 -6.48 9.60
C SER A 150 6.51 -5.58 8.64
N ILE A 151 7.34 -6.19 7.81
CA ILE A 151 8.03 -5.52 6.71
C ILE A 151 7.07 -4.72 5.81
N PHE A 152 5.83 -5.15 5.65
CA PHE A 152 4.83 -4.47 4.84
C PHE A 152 4.35 -3.17 5.48
N THR A 153 4.16 -3.17 6.81
CA THR A 153 3.86 -1.96 7.57
C THR A 153 5.03 -0.98 7.53
N ASP A 154 6.26 -1.48 7.69
CA ASP A 154 7.46 -0.64 7.60
C ASP A 154 7.62 -0.06 6.19
N ALA A 155 7.43 -0.85 5.14
CA ALA A 155 7.49 -0.39 3.76
C ALA A 155 6.44 0.71 3.46
N SER A 156 5.23 0.55 4.01
CA SER A 156 4.18 1.57 3.89
C SER A 156 4.58 2.88 4.57
N LEU A 157 5.07 2.83 5.81
CA LEU A 157 5.50 4.01 6.55
C LEU A 157 6.72 4.69 5.93
N VAL A 158 7.68 3.92 5.41
CA VAL A 158 8.87 4.45 4.73
C VAL A 158 8.51 5.22 3.47
N ALA A 159 7.47 4.78 2.76
CA ALA A 159 7.00 5.43 1.54
C ALA A 159 6.14 6.68 1.79
N SER A 160 5.60 6.87 2.99
CA SER A 160 4.54 7.84 3.28
C SER A 160 5.04 9.20 3.76
N ASP A 161 4.30 10.25 3.40
CA ASP A 161 4.42 11.59 3.97
C ASP A 161 3.58 11.71 5.24
N PHE A 162 2.42 11.03 5.25
CA PHE A 162 1.45 11.04 6.35
C PHE A 162 0.99 9.64 6.68
N TYR A 163 0.46 9.46 7.89
CA TYR A 163 -0.25 8.24 8.27
C TYR A 163 -1.54 8.56 9.02
N VAL A 164 -2.54 7.72 8.82
CA VAL A 164 -3.85 7.78 9.48
C VAL A 164 -4.02 6.53 10.33
N VAL A 165 -4.43 6.72 11.58
CA VAL A 165 -4.69 5.63 12.53
C VAL A 165 -6.18 5.58 12.85
N PRO A 166 -6.98 4.76 12.19
CA PRO A 166 -8.37 4.54 12.58
C PRO A 166 -8.42 3.88 13.94
N VAL A 167 -9.13 4.46 14.89
CA VAL A 167 -9.24 3.93 16.26
C VAL A 167 -10.70 3.64 16.58
N LYS A 168 -10.99 2.39 16.99
CA LYS A 168 -12.28 2.06 17.58
C LYS A 168 -12.26 2.45 19.06
N ILE A 169 -13.33 3.09 19.55
CA ILE A 169 -13.41 3.52 20.95
C ILE A 169 -13.68 2.30 21.83
N ASP A 170 -12.61 1.62 22.26
CA ASP A 170 -12.63 0.55 23.25
C ASP A 170 -11.31 0.55 24.05
N HIS A 171 -11.34 -0.08 25.24
CA HIS A 171 -10.19 -0.12 26.17
C HIS A 171 -8.90 -0.70 25.54
N TYR A 172 -9.02 -1.66 24.62
CA TYR A 172 -7.87 -2.32 24.00
C TYR A 172 -7.26 -1.51 22.85
N SER A 173 -8.02 -0.62 22.23
CA SER A 173 -7.55 0.22 21.12
C SER A 173 -6.53 1.26 21.57
N ILE A 174 -6.61 1.73 22.83
CA ILE A 174 -5.64 2.67 23.41
C ILE A 174 -4.28 2.00 23.54
N LEU A 175 -4.23 0.75 24.00
CA LEU A 175 -2.97 0.00 24.12
C LEU A 175 -2.36 -0.30 22.74
N GLY A 176 -3.17 -0.63 21.75
CA GLY A 176 -2.73 -0.83 20.37
C GLY A 176 -2.13 0.43 19.75
N ALA A 177 -2.72 1.60 20.02
CA ALA A 177 -2.21 2.88 19.56
C ALA A 177 -0.82 3.21 20.16
N THR A 178 -0.58 2.86 21.42
CA THR A 178 0.72 3.06 22.08
C THR A 178 1.83 2.25 21.41
N SER A 179 1.56 0.98 21.08
CA SER A 179 2.50 0.12 20.36
C SER A 179 2.81 0.66 18.98
N LEU A 180 1.81 1.15 18.26
CA LEU A 180 1.97 1.76 16.95
C LEU A 180 2.84 3.03 17.00
N VAL A 181 2.68 3.88 18.02
CA VAL A 181 3.52 5.07 18.20
C VAL A 181 5.00 4.68 18.29
N SER A 182 5.32 3.57 18.95
CA SER A 182 6.71 3.08 19.04
C SER A 182 7.24 2.64 17.68
N VAL A 183 6.44 1.94 16.88
CA VAL A 183 6.81 1.55 15.51
C VAL A 183 7.07 2.78 14.64
N VAL A 184 6.15 3.75 14.66
CA VAL A 184 6.30 4.99 13.88
C VAL A 184 7.54 5.77 14.31
N ARG A 185 7.83 5.83 15.61
CA ARG A 185 9.06 6.49 16.11
C ARG A 185 10.32 5.81 15.57
N ASN A 186 10.36 4.50 15.54
CA ASN A 186 11.48 3.74 14.99
C ASN A 186 11.66 3.99 13.48
N VAL A 187 10.57 3.95 12.71
CA VAL A 187 10.61 4.25 11.27
C VAL A 187 11.04 5.71 11.04
N ARG A 188 10.52 6.65 11.81
CA ARG A 188 10.88 8.06 11.73
C ARG A 188 12.36 8.29 12.04
N HIS A 189 12.89 7.62 13.05
CA HIS A 189 14.28 7.75 13.44
C HIS A 189 15.25 7.17 12.41
N ASN A 190 14.92 5.98 11.87
CA ASN A 190 15.87 5.19 11.09
C ASN A 190 15.70 5.35 9.57
N HIS A 191 14.50 5.66 9.06
CA HIS A 191 14.18 5.52 7.64
C HIS A 191 13.42 6.68 7.03
N ASN A 192 12.52 7.34 7.77
CA ASN A 192 11.67 8.41 7.23
C ASN A 192 11.44 9.54 8.26
N PRO A 193 12.40 10.47 8.41
CA PRO A 193 12.32 11.54 9.44
C PRO A 193 11.17 12.53 9.20
N ASN A 194 10.62 12.59 7.99
CA ASN A 194 9.62 13.58 7.57
C ASN A 194 8.18 13.11 7.72
N ILE A 195 7.94 11.84 8.08
CA ILE A 195 6.57 11.31 8.21
C ILE A 195 5.77 12.04 9.30
N ARG A 196 4.52 12.39 9.01
CA ARG A 196 3.59 13.13 9.88
C ARG A 196 2.30 12.34 10.11
N HIS A 197 1.57 12.70 11.14
CA HIS A 197 0.23 12.19 11.43
C HIS A 197 -0.82 13.28 11.25
#